data_dad7cf71d836c3eacb5f1428d7d8fab9
#
_entry.id   dad7cf71d836c3eacb5f1428d7d8fab9
#
_cell.length_a   1.000
_cell.length_b   1.000
_cell.length_c   1.000
_cell.angle_alpha   90.00
_cell.angle_beta   90.00
_cell.angle_gamma   90.00
#
_symmetry.space_group_name_H-M   'P 1'
#
loop_
_entity.id
_entity.type
_entity.pdbx_description
1 polymer ?
#
loop_
_entity_poly.entity_id
_entity_poly.type
_entity_poly.pdbx_seq_one_letter_code
_entity_poly.pdbx_strand_id
1 'polypeptide(L)'
;MALKLSKKAPVTNLRWAKFDKDTKIQLGGIDNPEYLIALERVRRRIQRNDASFAQGEIGVVAGEKTEHQSHCALLAQFIVKDWDGVQDDQGNPLKFTAGACTELLETNIDFFLFVLQEGSKSTIDAGTELAETVEKQ
;
A
#
# COMPACT_ATOMS: atom_id res chain seq x y z
N MET A 1 -0.81 -18.50 27.90
CA MET A 1 -0.80 -17.05 27.99
C MET A 1 -2.06 -16.46 27.39
N ALA A 2 -2.70 -15.57 28.10
CA ALA A 2 -3.91 -14.95 27.59
C ALA A 2 -3.60 -13.97 26.49
N LEU A 3 -4.41 -13.98 25.46
CA LEU A 3 -4.35 -12.98 24.40
C LEU A 3 -4.78 -11.64 24.98
N LYS A 4 -3.90 -10.66 24.94
CA LYS A 4 -4.20 -9.34 25.45
C LYS A 4 -4.66 -8.41 24.34
N LEU A 5 -5.76 -7.73 24.57
CA LEU A 5 -6.20 -6.68 23.68
C LEU A 5 -5.24 -5.48 23.83
N SER A 6 -4.53 -5.16 22.77
CA SER A 6 -3.66 -4.01 22.77
C SER A 6 -4.50 -2.75 22.72
N LYS A 7 -4.35 -1.87 23.70
CA LYS A 7 -5.00 -0.57 23.72
C LYS A 7 -4.25 0.48 22.91
N LYS A 8 -3.10 0.12 22.39
CA LYS A 8 -2.39 1.05 21.49
C LYS A 8 -3.15 1.13 20.19
N ALA A 9 -3.57 2.32 19.84
CA ALA A 9 -4.02 2.61 18.50
C ALA A 9 -2.96 2.07 17.53
N PRO A 10 -3.35 1.48 16.39
CA PRO A 10 -2.35 1.06 15.43
C PRO A 10 -1.52 2.29 15.08
N VAL A 11 -0.34 2.36 15.67
CA VAL A 11 0.61 3.39 15.33
C VAL A 11 1.08 3.03 13.94
N THR A 12 0.68 3.82 12.96
CA THR A 12 1.32 3.79 11.68
C THR A 12 2.76 4.21 11.91
N ASN A 13 3.63 3.25 12.21
CA ASN A 13 5.05 3.50 12.31
C ASN A 13 5.56 3.79 10.91
N LEU A 14 5.54 5.05 10.57
CA LEU A 14 6.12 5.51 9.31
C LEU A 14 7.62 5.35 9.39
N ARG A 15 8.21 4.79 8.34
CA ARG A 15 9.65 4.65 8.25
C ARG A 15 10.11 4.96 6.84
N TRP A 16 11.36 5.40 6.73
CA TRP A 16 11.99 5.64 5.44
C TRP A 16 12.65 4.36 4.96
N ALA A 17 12.31 3.95 3.75
CA ALA A 17 12.91 2.80 3.07
C ALA A 17 13.64 3.29 1.84
N LYS A 18 14.82 2.76 1.60
CA LYS A 18 15.65 3.15 0.47
C LYS A 18 15.29 2.33 -0.76
N PHE A 19 14.80 2.98 -1.81
CA PHE A 19 14.47 2.33 -3.07
C PHE A 19 15.72 2.14 -3.93
N ASP A 20 16.53 3.20 -4.06
CA ASP A 20 17.83 3.13 -4.72
C ASP A 20 18.79 4.12 -4.05
N LYS A 21 19.95 4.38 -4.69
CA LYS A 21 20.98 5.26 -4.12
C LYS A 21 20.46 6.65 -3.78
N ASP A 22 19.52 7.15 -4.58
CA ASP A 22 19.09 8.54 -4.52
C ASP A 22 17.64 8.69 -4.04
N THR A 23 16.90 7.60 -3.93
CA THR A 23 15.45 7.63 -3.67
C THR A 23 15.11 6.95 -2.36
N LYS A 24 14.44 7.67 -1.48
CA LYS A 24 13.89 7.15 -0.23
C LYS A 24 12.39 7.36 -0.20
N ILE A 25 11.67 6.40 0.36
CA ILE A 25 10.21 6.44 0.44
C ILE A 25 9.80 6.30 1.89
N GLN A 26 8.98 7.23 2.37
CA GLN A 26 8.38 7.11 3.70
C GLN A 26 7.06 6.38 3.57
N LEU A 27 6.94 5.27 4.28
CA LEU A 27 5.75 4.43 4.20
C LEU A 27 5.42 3.76 5.54
N GLY A 28 4.18 3.35 5.67
CA GLY A 28 3.69 2.59 6.83
C GLY A 28 3.45 1.13 6.49
N GLY A 29 2.95 0.38 7.47
CA GLY A 29 2.64 -1.03 7.29
C GLY A 29 1.32 -1.26 6.57
N ILE A 30 1.22 -2.37 5.87
CA ILE A 30 -0.01 -2.77 5.17
C ILE A 30 -1.11 -3.24 6.12
N ASP A 31 -0.84 -3.29 7.42
CA ASP A 31 -1.83 -3.59 8.46
C ASP A 31 -2.67 -2.36 8.84
N ASN A 32 -2.51 -1.24 8.16
CA ASN A 32 -3.30 -0.03 8.36
C ASN A 32 -4.79 -0.35 8.19
N PRO A 33 -5.63 -0.15 9.23
CA PRO A 33 -7.05 -0.50 9.16
C PRO A 33 -7.83 0.22 8.05
N GLU A 34 -7.52 1.49 7.80
CA GLU A 34 -8.18 2.26 6.75
C GLU A 34 -7.87 1.69 5.37
N TYR A 35 -6.62 1.30 5.15
CA TYR A 35 -6.19 0.66 3.93
C TYR A 35 -6.92 -0.67 3.71
N LEU A 36 -7.00 -1.49 4.75
CA LEU A 36 -7.65 -2.80 4.68
C LEU A 36 -9.15 -2.67 4.37
N ILE A 37 -9.82 -1.72 4.99
CA ILE A 37 -11.24 -1.46 4.72
C ILE A 37 -11.45 -0.99 3.28
N ALA A 38 -10.62 -0.06 2.81
CA ALA A 38 -10.72 0.46 1.46
C ALA A 38 -10.44 -0.64 0.42
N LEU A 39 -9.45 -1.49 0.68
CA LEU A 39 -9.11 -2.61 -0.19
C LEU A 39 -10.26 -3.61 -0.30
N GLU A 40 -10.90 -3.92 0.83
CA GLU A 40 -12.05 -4.79 0.85
C GLU A 40 -13.21 -4.23 0.02
N ARG A 41 -13.47 -2.93 0.12
CA ARG A 41 -14.50 -2.26 -0.68
C ARG A 41 -14.21 -2.34 -2.17
N VAL A 42 -12.95 -2.18 -2.57
CA VAL A 42 -12.53 -2.31 -3.96
C VAL A 42 -12.76 -3.74 -4.46
N ARG A 43 -12.38 -4.74 -3.67
CA ARG A 43 -12.56 -6.14 -4.03
C ARG A 43 -14.04 -6.51 -4.18
N ARG A 44 -14.90 -6.02 -3.30
CA ARG A 44 -16.35 -6.23 -3.39
C ARG A 44 -16.90 -5.65 -4.67
N ARG A 45 -16.47 -4.46 -5.07
CA ARG A 45 -16.92 -3.83 -6.30
C ARG A 45 -16.50 -4.64 -7.52
N ILE A 46 -15.27 -5.13 -7.54
CA ILE A 46 -14.76 -5.96 -8.63
C ILE A 46 -15.56 -7.26 -8.72
N GLN A 47 -15.83 -7.92 -7.60
CA GLN A 47 -16.64 -9.14 -7.57
C GLN A 47 -18.05 -8.90 -8.08
N ARG A 48 -18.64 -7.75 -7.76
CA ARG A 48 -19.99 -7.39 -8.26
C ARG A 48 -19.97 -7.20 -9.77
N ASN A 49 -18.95 -6.57 -10.32
CA ASN A 49 -18.80 -6.39 -11.76
C ASN A 49 -18.58 -7.73 -12.46
N ASP A 50 -17.77 -8.61 -11.88
CA ASP A 50 -17.56 -9.96 -12.40
C ASP A 50 -18.87 -10.77 -12.43
N ALA A 51 -19.70 -10.64 -11.40
CA ALA A 51 -20.98 -11.30 -11.36
C ALA A 51 -21.91 -10.81 -12.48
N SER A 52 -21.88 -9.53 -12.83
CA SER A 52 -22.62 -8.99 -13.96
C SER A 52 -22.18 -9.60 -15.29
N PHE A 53 -20.88 -9.78 -15.48
CA PHE A 53 -20.33 -10.46 -16.67
C PHE A 53 -20.79 -11.91 -16.75
N ALA A 54 -20.83 -12.60 -15.61
CA ALA A 54 -21.28 -13.99 -15.54
C ALA A 54 -22.77 -14.13 -15.93
N GLN A 55 -23.56 -13.06 -15.82
CA GLN A 55 -24.96 -13.04 -16.23
C GLN A 55 -25.16 -12.70 -17.72
N GLY A 56 -24.08 -12.63 -18.48
CA GLY A 56 -24.13 -12.41 -19.91
C GLY A 56 -23.92 -10.98 -20.37
N GLU A 57 -23.64 -10.06 -19.46
CA GLU A 57 -23.28 -8.71 -19.83
C GLU A 57 -21.84 -8.68 -20.38
N ILE A 58 -21.66 -8.05 -21.53
CA ILE A 58 -20.36 -7.96 -22.18
C ILE A 58 -19.92 -6.49 -22.15
N GLY A 59 -18.71 -6.25 -21.69
CA GLY A 59 -18.12 -4.93 -21.71
C GLY A 59 -17.61 -4.48 -20.34
N VAL A 60 -16.90 -3.36 -20.36
CA VAL A 60 -16.35 -2.74 -19.17
C VAL A 60 -17.37 -1.75 -18.61
N VAL A 61 -17.58 -1.80 -17.29
CA VAL A 61 -18.43 -0.81 -16.61
C VAL A 61 -17.75 0.57 -16.75
N ALA A 62 -18.52 1.58 -17.12
CA ALA A 62 -17.98 2.93 -17.29
C ALA A 62 -17.29 3.41 -15.99
N GLY A 63 -16.05 3.87 -16.12
CA GLY A 63 -15.26 4.33 -14.99
C GLY A 63 -14.60 3.22 -14.17
N GLU A 64 -14.75 1.96 -14.58
CA GLU A 64 -14.12 0.84 -13.89
C GLU A 64 -12.62 0.88 -14.05
N LYS A 65 -11.93 0.74 -12.93
CA LYS A 65 -10.47 0.62 -12.90
C LYS A 65 -10.08 -0.83 -12.70
N THR A 66 -8.92 -1.21 -13.21
CA THR A 66 -8.38 -2.53 -12.92
C THR A 66 -8.10 -2.65 -11.42
N GLU A 67 -8.02 -3.90 -10.93
CA GLU A 67 -7.63 -4.14 -9.54
C GLU A 67 -6.28 -3.50 -9.23
N HIS A 68 -5.33 -3.59 -10.16
CA HIS A 68 -4.01 -2.99 -10.01
C HIS A 68 -4.09 -1.46 -9.86
N GLN A 69 -4.85 -0.80 -10.71
CA GLN A 69 -5.02 0.66 -10.65
C GLN A 69 -5.65 1.10 -9.33
N SER A 70 -6.67 0.39 -8.88
CA SER A 70 -7.33 0.66 -7.60
C SER A 70 -6.37 0.44 -6.43
N HIS A 71 -5.57 -0.63 -6.49
CA HIS A 71 -4.59 -0.94 -5.45
C HIS A 71 -3.50 0.14 -5.38
N CYS A 72 -3.01 0.62 -6.52
CA CYS A 72 -2.04 1.70 -6.58
C CYS A 72 -2.56 2.97 -5.90
N ALA A 73 -3.82 3.32 -6.16
CA ALA A 73 -4.45 4.48 -5.54
C ALA A 73 -4.53 4.34 -4.01
N LEU A 74 -4.86 3.14 -3.52
CA LEU A 74 -4.94 2.88 -2.09
C LEU A 74 -3.56 2.93 -1.42
N LEU A 75 -2.54 2.38 -2.06
CA LEU A 75 -1.18 2.44 -1.53
C LEU A 75 -0.69 3.89 -1.45
N ALA A 76 -0.98 4.69 -2.47
CA ALA A 76 -0.60 6.10 -2.51
C ALA A 76 -1.33 6.92 -1.46
N GLN A 77 -2.56 6.54 -1.11
CA GLN A 77 -3.38 7.28 -0.15
C GLN A 77 -3.08 6.91 1.30
N PHE A 78 -2.87 5.62 1.59
CA PHE A 78 -2.81 5.13 2.98
C PHE A 78 -1.44 4.63 3.41
N ILE A 79 -0.61 4.15 2.51
CA ILE A 79 0.65 3.48 2.84
C ILE A 79 1.85 4.41 2.61
N VAL A 80 2.00 4.94 1.40
CA VAL A 80 3.09 5.88 1.09
C VAL A 80 2.71 7.27 1.57
N LYS A 81 3.58 7.89 2.35
CA LYS A 81 3.28 9.21 2.95
C LYS A 81 4.17 10.33 2.45
N ASP A 82 5.35 10.00 1.97
CA ASP A 82 6.29 11.00 1.44
C ASP A 82 7.38 10.30 0.65
N TRP A 83 8.16 11.07 -0.08
CA TRP A 83 9.35 10.56 -0.76
C TRP A 83 10.42 11.63 -0.85
N ASP A 84 11.65 11.19 -1.11
CA ASP A 84 12.79 12.05 -1.34
C ASP A 84 13.59 11.47 -2.51
N GLY A 85 14.00 12.34 -3.42
CA GLY A 85 14.81 11.93 -4.56
C GLY A 85 14.02 11.43 -5.77
N VAL A 86 12.70 11.55 -5.76
CA VAL A 86 11.88 11.23 -6.94
C VAL A 86 11.91 12.40 -7.91
N GLN A 87 12.09 12.10 -9.19
CA GLN A 87 12.16 13.09 -10.25
C GLN A 87 11.07 12.86 -11.28
N ASP A 88 10.67 13.93 -11.96
CA ASP A 88 9.75 13.82 -13.09
C ASP A 88 10.50 13.34 -14.34
N ASP A 89 9.80 13.21 -15.47
CA ASP A 89 10.38 12.74 -16.73
C ASP A 89 11.43 13.68 -17.31
N GLN A 90 11.51 14.92 -16.81
CA GLN A 90 12.49 15.91 -17.23
C GLN A 90 13.68 16.01 -16.26
N GLY A 91 13.72 15.16 -15.24
CA GLY A 91 14.80 15.16 -14.26
C GLY A 91 14.66 16.19 -13.15
N ASN A 92 13.53 16.89 -13.06
CA ASN A 92 13.28 17.85 -11.99
C ASN A 92 12.73 17.16 -10.74
N PRO A 93 13.05 17.65 -9.54
CA PRO A 93 12.49 17.08 -8.33
C PRO A 93 10.96 17.10 -8.36
N LEU A 94 10.35 15.97 -8.08
CA LEU A 94 8.89 15.81 -8.05
C LEU A 94 8.40 15.81 -6.62
N LYS A 95 7.57 16.78 -6.28
CA LYS A 95 6.98 16.86 -4.95
C LYS A 95 5.97 15.73 -4.75
N PHE A 96 5.96 15.14 -3.55
CA PHE A 96 5.02 14.07 -3.23
C PHE A 96 3.57 14.58 -3.23
N THR A 97 2.73 13.88 -3.99
CA THR A 97 1.28 13.99 -3.91
C THR A 97 0.71 12.57 -4.09
N ALA A 98 -0.48 12.33 -3.57
CA ALA A 98 -1.14 11.03 -3.74
C ALA A 98 -1.33 10.70 -5.23
N GLY A 99 -1.68 11.72 -6.03
CA GLY A 99 -1.85 11.54 -7.48
C GLY A 99 -0.56 11.16 -8.20
N ALA A 100 0.54 11.85 -7.90
CA ALA A 100 1.85 11.55 -8.48
C ALA A 100 2.33 10.17 -8.06
N CYS A 101 2.11 9.80 -6.80
CA CYS A 101 2.47 8.49 -6.28
C CYS A 101 1.67 7.38 -6.96
N THR A 102 0.36 7.57 -7.14
CA THR A 102 -0.50 6.63 -7.85
C THR A 102 0.02 6.38 -9.27
N GLU A 103 0.32 7.46 -9.99
CA GLU A 103 0.84 7.37 -11.35
C GLU A 103 2.17 6.61 -11.40
N LEU A 104 3.08 6.90 -10.47
CA LEU A 104 4.36 6.21 -10.39
C LEU A 104 4.18 4.73 -10.10
N LEU A 105 3.28 4.38 -9.19
CA LEU A 105 2.97 2.97 -8.88
C LEU A 105 2.38 2.23 -10.08
N GLU A 106 1.53 2.90 -10.86
CA GLU A 106 0.91 2.30 -12.04
C GLU A 106 1.92 2.08 -13.18
N THR A 107 2.88 2.98 -13.33
CA THR A 107 3.82 2.96 -14.45
C THR A 107 5.12 2.21 -14.14
N ASN A 108 5.45 2.02 -12.86
CA ASN A 108 6.70 1.37 -12.44
C ASN A 108 6.38 0.19 -11.53
N ILE A 109 6.41 -1.02 -12.11
CA ILE A 109 6.09 -2.25 -11.37
C ILE A 109 7.09 -2.52 -10.24
N ASP A 110 8.37 -2.16 -10.44
CA ASP A 110 9.39 -2.35 -9.41
C ASP A 110 9.08 -1.50 -8.18
N PHE A 111 8.61 -0.28 -8.37
CA PHE A 111 8.18 0.58 -7.28
C PHE A 111 6.94 0.01 -6.57
N PHE A 112 5.98 -0.47 -7.34
CA PHE A 112 4.78 -1.11 -6.79
C PHE A 112 5.14 -2.30 -5.89
N LEU A 113 6.00 -3.20 -6.39
CA LEU A 113 6.44 -4.37 -5.62
C LEU A 113 7.26 -3.96 -4.40
N PHE A 114 8.08 -2.93 -4.54
CA PHE A 114 8.86 -2.39 -3.42
C PHE A 114 7.95 -1.91 -2.28
N VAL A 115 6.91 -1.15 -2.60
CA VAL A 115 5.97 -0.63 -1.60
C VAL A 115 5.24 -1.78 -0.88
N LEU A 116 4.78 -2.78 -1.63
CA LEU A 116 4.14 -3.95 -1.03
C LEU A 116 5.10 -4.72 -0.13
N GLN A 117 6.33 -4.95 -0.59
CA GLN A 117 7.33 -5.68 0.15
C GLN A 117 7.73 -4.95 1.43
N GLU A 118 7.99 -3.66 1.34
CA GLU A 118 8.39 -2.86 2.50
C GLU A 118 7.25 -2.66 3.50
N GLY A 119 6.02 -2.52 3.01
CA GLY A 119 4.83 -2.47 3.87
C GLY A 119 4.60 -3.76 4.63
N SER A 120 4.78 -4.91 3.95
CA SER A 120 4.70 -6.23 4.60
C SER A 120 5.82 -6.43 5.61
N LYS A 121 7.02 -5.98 5.27
CA LYS A 121 8.21 -6.10 6.11
C LYS A 121 8.04 -5.33 7.42
N SER A 122 7.46 -4.14 7.37
CA SER A 122 7.18 -3.34 8.55
C SER A 122 6.30 -4.09 9.55
N THR A 123 5.29 -4.80 9.05
CA THR A 123 4.39 -5.60 9.87
C THR A 123 5.11 -6.82 10.47
N ILE A 124 5.90 -7.51 9.65
CA ILE A 124 6.66 -8.69 10.08
C ILE A 124 7.71 -8.32 11.11
N ASP A 125 8.44 -7.23 10.90
CA ASP A 125 9.48 -6.77 11.82
C ASP A 125 8.89 -6.47 13.20
N ALA A 126 7.74 -5.81 13.25
CA ALA A 126 7.06 -5.55 14.51
C ALA A 126 6.66 -6.85 15.21
N GLY A 127 6.15 -7.83 14.48
CA GLY A 127 5.79 -9.14 15.01
C GLY A 127 7.01 -9.92 15.47
N THR A 128 8.09 -9.86 14.72
CA THR A 128 9.34 -10.54 15.06
C THR A 128 9.97 -9.96 16.32
N GLU A 129 9.98 -8.65 16.46
CA GLU A 129 10.48 -8.00 17.68
C GLU A 129 9.72 -8.44 18.92
N LEU A 130 8.40 -8.55 18.82
CA LEU A 130 7.56 -9.02 19.91
C LEU A 130 7.88 -10.48 20.26
N ALA A 131 8.03 -11.34 19.24
CA ALA A 131 8.37 -12.75 19.45
C ALA A 131 9.75 -12.91 20.09
N GLU A 132 10.74 -12.17 19.63
CA GLU A 132 12.09 -12.21 20.20
C GLU A 132 12.10 -11.76 21.66
N THR A 133 11.33 -10.73 21.97
CA THR A 133 11.23 -10.24 23.36
C THR A 133 10.62 -11.30 24.27
N VAL A 134 9.61 -12.03 23.79
CA VAL A 134 8.98 -13.11 24.55
C VAL A 134 9.93 -14.29 24.72
N GLU A 135 10.68 -14.67 23.70
CA GLU A 135 11.61 -15.78 23.75
C GLU A 135 12.80 -15.52 24.67
N LYS A 136 13.20 -14.28 24.85
CA LYS A 136 14.32 -13.91 25.74
C LYS A 136 13.94 -13.85 27.21
N GLN A 137 12.70 -14.03 27.51
CA GLN A 137 12.25 -14.18 28.89
C GLN A 137 12.23 -15.65 29.30
#